data_f78e05e1a51240904230eaf4e00b02ac
#
_entry.id   f78e05e1a51240904230eaf4e00b02ac
#
_cell.length_a   1.000
_cell.length_b   1.000
_cell.length_c   1.000
_cell.angle_alpha   90.00
_cell.angle_beta   90.00
_cell.angle_gamma   90.00
#
_symmetry.space_group_name_H-M   'P 1'
#
loop_
_entity.id
_entity.type
_entity.pdbx_description
1 polymer ?
#
loop_
_entity_poly.entity_id
_entity_poly.type
_entity_poly.pdbx_seq_one_letter_code
_entity_poly.pdbx_strand_id
1 'polypeptide(L)'
;KELSLLIYSNTEISKYIKILAPVIIFMYLDSIVDGILKGLDKQVSVMIINIIDLISSILLISFLLPVYGTFGYLIVIFISEILNCILSIWVLINTTKIKFKFKLWILKPTMILLISVVITNLLKINAIAIIPLLINILIYSSAYILFSFIFKLISKTEIKNFITL
;
A
#
# COMPACT_ATOMS: atom_id res chain seq x y z
N LYS A 1 -1.37 -14.14 -12.02
CA LYS A 1 -1.98 -14.93 -13.08
C LYS A 1 -3.10 -15.80 -12.52
N GLU A 2 -2.81 -16.60 -11.50
CA GLU A 2 -3.73 -17.56 -10.87
C GLU A 2 -4.99 -16.87 -10.33
N LEU A 3 -4.82 -15.79 -9.57
CA LEU A 3 -5.93 -14.99 -9.04
C LEU A 3 -6.82 -14.41 -10.15
N SER A 4 -6.22 -13.92 -11.23
CA SER A 4 -6.93 -13.35 -12.37
C SER A 4 -7.74 -14.40 -13.13
N LEU A 5 -7.18 -15.62 -13.26
CA LEU A 5 -7.89 -16.75 -13.86
C LEU A 5 -9.06 -17.22 -12.99
N LEU A 6 -8.85 -17.32 -11.68
CA LEU A 6 -9.86 -17.80 -10.73
C LEU A 6 -11.06 -16.86 -10.60
N ILE A 7 -10.81 -15.53 -10.56
CA ILE A 7 -11.86 -14.53 -10.32
C ILE A 7 -12.50 -14.06 -11.62
N TYR A 8 -11.67 -13.81 -12.65
CA TYR A 8 -12.11 -13.11 -13.86
C TYR A 8 -12.07 -13.99 -15.12
N SER A 9 -11.59 -15.24 -15.02
CA SER A 9 -11.40 -16.16 -16.16
C SER A 9 -10.57 -15.54 -17.30
N ASN A 10 -9.74 -14.54 -16.99
CA ASN A 10 -8.96 -13.78 -17.96
C ASN A 10 -7.53 -13.53 -17.45
N THR A 11 -6.54 -13.89 -18.26
CA THR A 11 -5.12 -13.72 -17.94
C THR A 11 -4.60 -12.29 -18.14
N GLU A 12 -5.23 -11.50 -19.00
CA GLU A 12 -4.79 -10.13 -19.30
C GLU A 12 -4.94 -9.20 -18.10
N ILE A 13 -6.00 -9.40 -17.30
CA ILE A 13 -6.25 -8.63 -16.06
C ILE A 13 -5.09 -8.77 -15.07
N SER A 14 -4.35 -9.88 -15.14
CA SER A 14 -3.15 -10.09 -14.30
C SER A 14 -2.08 -9.00 -14.48
N LYS A 15 -1.97 -8.40 -15.66
CA LYS A 15 -1.03 -7.31 -15.93
C LYS A 15 -1.43 -6.05 -15.14
N TYR A 16 -2.71 -5.70 -15.18
CA TYR A 16 -3.26 -4.54 -14.49
C TYR A 16 -3.17 -4.69 -12.97
N ILE A 17 -3.51 -5.87 -12.43
CA ILE A 17 -3.38 -6.18 -11.00
C ILE A 17 -1.92 -6.02 -10.54
N LYS A 18 -0.94 -6.46 -11.32
CA LYS A 18 0.48 -6.32 -10.98
C LYS A 18 0.95 -4.86 -10.95
N ILE A 19 0.43 -4.03 -11.86
CA ILE A 19 0.75 -2.61 -11.91
C ILE A 19 0.11 -1.87 -10.73
N LEU A 20 -1.14 -2.22 -10.38
CA LEU A 20 -1.86 -1.57 -9.29
C LEU A 20 -1.44 -2.07 -7.89
N ALA A 21 -0.86 -3.26 -7.77
CA ALA A 21 -0.49 -3.82 -6.48
C ALA A 21 0.41 -2.89 -5.61
N PRO A 22 1.44 -2.21 -6.16
CA PRO A 22 2.23 -1.25 -5.38
C PRO A 22 1.44 -0.03 -4.91
N VAL A 23 0.40 0.37 -5.66
CA VAL A 23 -0.44 1.55 -5.34
C VAL A 23 -1.19 1.34 -4.03
N ILE A 24 -1.60 0.11 -3.74
CA ILE A 24 -2.32 -0.24 -2.51
C ILE A 24 -1.54 0.21 -1.26
N ILE A 25 -0.22 0.15 -1.29
CA ILE A 25 0.62 0.59 -0.16
C ILE A 25 0.42 2.09 0.10
N PHE A 26 0.41 2.91 -0.96
CA PHE A 26 0.20 4.35 -0.86
C PHE A 26 -1.22 4.68 -0.40
N MET A 27 -2.24 3.97 -0.91
CA MET A 27 -3.64 4.12 -0.50
C MET A 27 -3.82 3.85 1.00
N TYR A 28 -3.22 2.78 1.54
CA TYR A 28 -3.29 2.47 2.98
C TYR A 28 -2.55 3.51 3.82
N LEU A 29 -1.36 3.95 3.39
CA LEU A 29 -0.62 5.00 4.08
C LEU A 29 -1.42 6.29 4.13
N ASP A 30 -1.97 6.71 3.01
CA ASP A 30 -2.80 7.91 2.93
C ASP A 30 -4.03 7.81 3.84
N SER A 31 -4.76 6.71 3.81
CA SER A 31 -5.92 6.48 4.67
C SER A 31 -5.58 6.57 6.17
N ILE A 32 -4.43 6.03 6.59
CA ILE A 32 -3.97 6.11 7.99
C ILE A 32 -3.62 7.55 8.34
N VAL A 33 -2.88 8.24 7.48
CA VAL A 33 -2.48 9.64 7.69
C VAL A 33 -3.69 10.55 7.76
N ASP A 34 -4.66 10.37 6.87
CA ASP A 34 -5.93 11.08 6.88
C ASP A 34 -6.70 10.89 8.19
N GLY A 35 -6.76 9.66 8.69
CA GLY A 35 -7.37 9.36 9.99
C GLY A 35 -6.69 10.11 11.13
N ILE A 36 -5.36 10.15 11.14
CA ILE A 36 -4.57 10.90 12.14
C ILE A 36 -4.82 12.41 12.02
N LEU A 37 -4.79 12.95 10.80
CA LEU A 37 -5.03 14.38 10.56
C LEU A 37 -6.44 14.80 11.01
N LYS A 38 -7.45 13.98 10.75
CA LYS A 38 -8.82 14.21 11.23
C LYS A 38 -8.89 14.22 12.77
N GLY A 39 -8.17 13.31 13.43
CA GLY A 39 -8.05 13.29 14.88
C GLY A 39 -7.28 14.47 15.48
N LEU A 40 -6.47 15.17 14.67
CA LEU A 40 -5.73 16.39 15.04
C LEU A 40 -6.47 17.69 14.65
N ASP A 41 -7.78 17.62 14.38
CA ASP A 41 -8.61 18.74 13.90
C ASP A 41 -8.11 19.40 12.61
N LYS A 42 -7.39 18.64 11.74
CA LYS A 42 -6.90 19.09 10.44
C LYS A 42 -7.78 18.63 9.28
N GLN A 43 -9.09 18.48 9.50
CA GLN A 43 -10.07 18.02 8.52
C GLN A 43 -10.09 18.91 7.26
N VAL A 44 -9.95 20.24 7.45
CA VAL A 44 -9.91 21.20 6.33
C VAL A 44 -8.66 20.96 5.45
N SER A 45 -7.52 20.63 6.06
CA SER A 45 -6.30 20.31 5.31
C SER A 45 -6.47 19.05 4.47
N VAL A 46 -7.08 18.01 5.04
CA VAL A 46 -7.40 16.77 4.30
C VAL A 46 -8.34 17.07 3.14
N MET A 47 -9.39 17.88 3.36
CA MET A 47 -10.31 18.27 2.30
C MET A 47 -9.59 19.01 1.15
N ILE A 48 -8.68 19.93 1.48
CA ILE A 48 -7.90 20.68 0.47
C ILE A 48 -7.02 19.71 -0.34
N ILE A 49 -6.35 18.75 0.31
CA ILE A 49 -5.52 17.75 -0.36
C ILE A 49 -6.38 16.94 -1.34
N ASN A 50 -7.54 16.47 -0.92
CA ASN A 50 -8.44 15.70 -1.76
C ASN A 50 -8.97 16.52 -2.96
N ILE A 51 -9.20 17.83 -2.79
CA ILE A 51 -9.58 18.73 -3.90
C ILE A 51 -8.40 18.87 -4.89
N ILE A 52 -7.18 19.06 -4.40
CA ILE A 52 -5.99 19.15 -5.25
C ILE A 52 -5.80 17.85 -6.04
N ASP A 53 -5.95 16.70 -5.37
CA ASP A 53 -5.87 15.39 -6.01
C ASP A 53 -6.93 15.24 -7.11
N LEU A 54 -8.17 15.57 -6.82
CA LEU A 54 -9.28 15.48 -7.76
C LEU A 54 -9.05 16.38 -9.01
N ILE A 55 -8.60 17.61 -8.82
CA ILE A 55 -8.30 18.52 -9.93
C ILE A 55 -7.13 17.99 -10.76
N SER A 56 -6.04 17.55 -10.10
CA SER A 56 -4.88 17.00 -10.78
C SER A 56 -5.21 15.72 -11.55
N SER A 57 -6.05 14.85 -10.98
CA SER A 57 -6.51 13.62 -11.62
C SER A 57 -7.35 13.90 -12.87
N ILE A 58 -8.27 14.87 -12.81
CA ILE A 58 -9.08 15.27 -14.00
C ILE A 58 -8.18 15.79 -15.11
N LEU A 59 -7.21 16.64 -14.79
CA LEU A 59 -6.25 17.14 -15.76
C LEU A 59 -5.43 16.02 -16.38
N LEU A 60 -4.85 15.14 -15.56
CA LEU A 60 -4.05 14.01 -16.04
C LEU A 60 -4.87 13.05 -16.90
N ILE A 61 -6.13 12.75 -16.53
CA ILE A 61 -7.01 11.90 -17.32
C ILE A 61 -7.26 12.54 -18.70
N SER A 62 -7.52 13.84 -18.74
CA SER A 62 -7.80 14.54 -20.00
C SER A 62 -6.64 14.47 -21.00
N PHE A 63 -5.40 14.39 -20.52
CA PHE A 63 -4.21 14.27 -21.38
C PHE A 63 -3.79 12.83 -21.64
N LEU A 64 -3.80 11.97 -20.63
CA LEU A 64 -3.23 10.63 -20.73
C LEU A 64 -4.20 9.59 -21.28
N LEU A 65 -5.50 9.72 -20.99
CA LEU A 65 -6.49 8.75 -21.45
C LEU A 65 -6.65 8.74 -22.99
N PRO A 66 -6.71 9.89 -23.70
CA PRO A 66 -6.82 9.88 -25.16
C PRO A 66 -5.59 9.30 -25.87
N VAL A 67 -4.39 9.44 -25.25
CA VAL A 67 -3.12 9.00 -25.86
C VAL A 67 -2.82 7.54 -25.57
N TYR A 68 -3.02 7.10 -24.31
CA TYR A 68 -2.59 5.78 -23.83
C TYR A 68 -3.75 4.84 -23.49
N GLY A 69 -5.02 5.28 -23.66
CA GLY A 69 -6.20 4.49 -23.35
C GLY A 69 -6.21 4.01 -21.89
N THR A 70 -6.58 2.75 -21.65
CA THR A 70 -6.67 2.14 -20.31
C THR A 70 -5.34 2.21 -19.55
N PHE A 71 -4.20 2.12 -20.25
CA PHE A 71 -2.90 2.22 -19.61
C PHE A 71 -2.64 3.64 -19.08
N GLY A 72 -3.09 4.67 -19.80
CA GLY A 72 -3.06 6.06 -19.35
C GLY A 72 -3.83 6.26 -18.04
N TYR A 73 -5.01 5.65 -17.91
CA TYR A 73 -5.79 5.67 -16.68
C TYR A 73 -5.06 5.05 -15.49
N LEU A 74 -4.36 3.92 -15.70
CA LEU A 74 -3.54 3.30 -14.64
C LEU A 74 -2.40 4.21 -14.19
N ILE A 75 -1.75 4.91 -15.13
CA ILE A 75 -0.70 5.88 -14.81
C ILE A 75 -1.27 7.02 -13.94
N VAL A 76 -2.46 7.51 -14.28
CA VAL A 76 -3.12 8.56 -13.48
C VAL A 76 -3.35 8.10 -12.06
N ILE A 77 -3.94 6.90 -11.86
CA ILE A 77 -4.16 6.36 -10.52
C ILE A 77 -2.83 6.30 -9.74
N PHE A 78 -1.77 5.83 -10.39
CA PHE A 78 -0.47 5.70 -9.75
C PHE A 78 0.12 7.06 -9.32
N ILE A 79 0.06 8.06 -10.19
CA ILE A 79 0.56 9.41 -9.92
C ILE A 79 -0.29 10.09 -8.84
N SER A 80 -1.61 10.00 -8.94
CA SER A 80 -2.57 10.58 -8.02
C SER A 80 -2.36 10.07 -6.59
N GLU A 81 -2.33 8.76 -6.40
CA GLU A 81 -2.14 8.16 -5.08
C GLU A 81 -0.79 8.51 -4.43
N ILE A 82 0.29 8.55 -5.23
CA ILE A 82 1.60 9.00 -4.73
C ILE A 82 1.55 10.46 -4.31
N LEU A 83 0.95 11.32 -5.13
CA LEU A 83 0.85 12.75 -4.87
C LEU A 83 0.03 13.00 -3.60
N ASN A 84 -1.12 12.33 -3.48
CA ASN A 84 -1.99 12.43 -2.31
C ASN A 84 -1.26 12.01 -1.03
N CYS A 85 -0.61 10.83 -1.06
CA CYS A 85 0.18 10.31 0.05
C CYS A 85 1.32 11.27 0.46
N ILE A 86 2.03 11.87 -0.49
CA ILE A 86 3.11 12.83 -0.20
C ILE A 86 2.55 14.09 0.47
N LEU A 87 1.45 14.64 -0.05
CA LEU A 87 0.83 15.84 0.52
C LEU A 87 0.30 15.59 1.93
N SER A 88 -0.39 14.47 2.15
CA SER A 88 -0.91 14.07 3.47
C SER A 88 0.22 13.89 4.48
N ILE A 89 1.30 13.20 4.13
CA ILE A 89 2.49 13.03 4.99
C ILE A 89 3.15 14.39 5.27
N TRP A 90 3.27 15.26 4.28
CA TRP A 90 3.84 16.59 4.47
C TRP A 90 3.05 17.44 5.48
N VAL A 91 1.72 17.45 5.37
CA VAL A 91 0.85 18.14 6.33
C VAL A 91 0.97 17.51 7.72
N LEU A 92 1.03 16.17 7.82
CA LEU A 92 1.19 15.49 9.11
C LEU A 92 2.51 15.88 9.79
N ILE A 93 3.62 15.87 9.06
CA ILE A 93 4.95 16.22 9.60
C ILE A 93 4.96 17.68 10.08
N ASN A 94 4.39 18.60 9.30
CA ASN A 94 4.32 20.02 9.65
C ASN A 94 3.44 20.28 10.88
N THR A 95 2.37 19.51 11.04
CA THR A 95 1.44 19.64 12.17
C THR A 95 2.02 19.07 13.46
N THR A 96 2.61 17.87 13.37
CA THR A 96 3.08 17.13 14.55
C THR A 96 4.54 17.38 14.90
N LYS A 97 5.31 17.97 13.97
CA LYS A 97 6.77 18.17 14.08
C LYS A 97 7.54 16.84 14.35
N ILE A 98 6.95 15.71 14.02
CA ILE A 98 7.58 14.40 14.17
C ILE A 98 8.79 14.31 13.24
N LYS A 99 9.94 13.88 13.79
CA LYS A 99 11.14 13.61 12.99
C LYS A 99 10.94 12.33 12.20
N PHE A 100 10.88 12.44 10.88
CA PHE A 100 10.74 11.30 9.98
C PHE A 100 11.98 10.40 10.04
N LYS A 101 11.83 9.17 10.54
CA LYS A 101 12.92 8.19 10.64
C LYS A 101 12.84 7.21 9.46
N PHE A 102 13.33 7.63 8.29
CA PHE A 102 13.29 6.87 7.04
C PHE A 102 13.76 5.40 7.18
N LYS A 103 14.87 5.18 7.89
CA LYS A 103 15.42 3.83 8.11
C LYS A 103 14.43 2.91 8.85
N LEU A 104 13.69 3.44 9.80
CA LEU A 104 12.84 2.64 10.68
C LEU A 104 11.44 2.46 10.09
N TRP A 105 10.94 3.47 9.38
CA TRP A 105 9.56 3.51 8.89
C TRP A 105 9.40 2.95 7.47
N ILE A 106 10.45 3.03 6.65
CA ILE A 106 10.40 2.56 5.27
C ILE A 106 11.39 1.42 5.03
N LEU A 107 12.69 1.64 5.31
CA LEU A 107 13.73 0.70 4.92
C LEU A 107 13.60 -0.64 5.66
N LYS A 108 13.27 -0.61 6.94
CA LYS A 108 13.14 -1.82 7.76
C LYS A 108 11.95 -2.70 7.33
N PRO A 109 10.70 -2.18 7.19
CA PRO A 109 9.57 -2.97 6.71
C PRO A 109 9.76 -3.52 5.29
N THR A 110 10.35 -2.71 4.39
CA THR A 110 10.60 -3.15 3.01
C THR A 110 11.64 -4.27 2.93
N MET A 111 12.70 -4.24 3.74
CA MET A 111 13.67 -5.32 3.82
C MET A 111 13.04 -6.61 4.36
N ILE A 112 12.21 -6.51 5.40
CA ILE A 112 11.48 -7.68 5.93
C ILE A 112 10.54 -8.26 4.87
N LEU A 113 9.84 -7.40 4.13
CA LEU A 113 8.97 -7.81 3.04
C LEU A 113 9.76 -8.56 1.95
N LEU A 114 10.91 -8.03 1.51
CA LEU A 114 11.76 -8.67 0.52
C LEU A 114 12.24 -10.05 0.99
N ILE A 115 12.70 -10.15 2.24
CA ILE A 115 13.14 -11.43 2.83
C ILE A 115 11.98 -12.42 2.86
N SER A 116 10.78 -11.98 3.28
CA SER A 116 9.59 -12.83 3.31
C SER A 116 9.21 -13.33 1.93
N VAL A 117 9.27 -12.46 0.90
CA VAL A 117 9.01 -12.85 -0.50
C VAL A 117 10.00 -13.91 -0.99
N VAL A 118 11.30 -13.73 -0.71
CA VAL A 118 12.32 -14.70 -1.13
C VAL A 118 12.07 -16.06 -0.48
N ILE A 119 11.84 -16.10 0.82
CA ILE A 119 11.64 -17.35 1.56
C ILE A 119 10.35 -18.05 1.13
N THR A 120 9.24 -17.31 0.98
CA THR A 120 7.97 -17.91 0.56
C THR A 120 8.01 -18.40 -0.88
N ASN A 121 8.78 -17.79 -1.77
CA ASN A 121 8.98 -18.30 -3.13
C ASN A 121 9.69 -19.66 -3.15
N LEU A 122 10.55 -19.95 -2.16
CA LEU A 122 11.18 -21.25 -2.01
C LEU A 122 10.20 -22.33 -1.53
N LEU A 123 9.16 -21.94 -0.79
CA LEU A 123 8.12 -22.82 -0.24
C LEU A 123 6.85 -22.85 -1.08
N LYS A 124 6.84 -22.18 -2.22
CA LYS A 124 5.64 -21.96 -3.04
C LYS A 124 5.02 -23.28 -3.50
N ILE A 125 3.75 -23.46 -3.15
CA ILE A 125 2.90 -24.55 -3.64
C ILE A 125 2.27 -24.10 -4.95
N ASN A 126 2.32 -24.93 -6.00
CA ASN A 126 1.69 -24.63 -7.28
C ASN A 126 0.17 -24.48 -7.11
N ALA A 127 -0.33 -23.28 -7.33
CA ALA A 127 -1.71 -22.90 -7.06
C ALA A 127 -2.48 -22.76 -8.37
N ILE A 128 -3.13 -23.82 -8.78
CA ILE A 128 -4.13 -23.78 -9.87
C ILE A 128 -5.54 -23.68 -9.29
N ALA A 129 -5.71 -23.94 -7.99
CA ALA A 129 -6.98 -23.90 -7.28
C ALA A 129 -6.98 -22.84 -6.16
N ILE A 130 -8.17 -22.53 -5.64
CA ILE A 130 -8.35 -21.51 -4.56
C ILE A 130 -7.63 -21.92 -3.28
N ILE A 131 -7.68 -23.19 -2.90
CA ILE A 131 -7.10 -23.71 -1.65
C ILE A 131 -5.57 -23.50 -1.59
N PRO A 132 -4.77 -23.94 -2.58
CA PRO A 132 -3.33 -23.64 -2.59
C PRO A 132 -3.01 -22.14 -2.62
N LEU A 133 -3.84 -21.31 -3.23
CA LEU A 133 -3.67 -19.86 -3.23
C LEU A 133 -3.86 -19.28 -1.83
N LEU A 134 -4.89 -19.68 -1.09
CA LEU A 134 -5.11 -19.29 0.30
C LEU A 134 -3.96 -19.76 1.21
N ILE A 135 -3.48 -20.98 1.02
CA ILE A 135 -2.33 -21.52 1.77
C ILE A 135 -1.09 -20.67 1.52
N ASN A 136 -0.80 -20.29 0.27
CA ASN A 136 0.34 -19.42 -0.05
C ASN A 136 0.22 -18.04 0.60
N ILE A 137 -0.99 -17.46 0.65
CA ILE A 137 -1.23 -16.18 1.33
C ILE A 137 -0.98 -16.33 2.84
N LEU A 138 -1.43 -17.41 3.46
CA LEU A 138 -1.21 -17.68 4.88
C LEU A 138 0.27 -17.88 5.21
N ILE A 139 1.00 -18.63 4.36
CA ILE A 139 2.45 -18.83 4.51
C ILE A 139 3.17 -17.47 4.41
N TYR A 140 2.80 -16.64 3.43
CA TYR A 140 3.42 -15.33 3.24
C TYR A 140 3.16 -14.40 4.42
N SER A 141 1.90 -14.31 4.89
CA SER A 141 1.54 -13.44 6.01
C SER A 141 2.17 -13.90 7.32
N SER A 142 2.21 -15.21 7.60
CA SER A 142 2.86 -15.76 8.78
C SER A 142 4.38 -15.52 8.78
N ALA A 143 5.04 -15.71 7.65
CA ALA A 143 6.46 -15.41 7.49
C ALA A 143 6.76 -13.93 7.74
N TYR A 144 5.96 -13.02 7.17
CA TYR A 144 6.13 -11.58 7.38
C TYR A 144 5.96 -11.20 8.86
N ILE A 145 4.95 -11.73 9.54
CA ILE A 145 4.71 -11.51 10.96
C ILE A 145 5.89 -12.03 11.80
N LEU A 146 6.34 -13.26 11.56
CA LEU A 146 7.48 -13.85 12.27
C LEU A 146 8.75 -13.00 12.11
N PHE A 147 9.09 -12.59 10.88
CA PHE A 147 10.24 -11.73 10.64
C PHE A 147 10.09 -10.35 11.27
N SER A 148 8.88 -9.79 11.30
CA SER A 148 8.61 -8.52 11.98
C SER A 148 8.91 -8.58 13.47
N PHE A 149 8.66 -9.72 14.11
CA PHE A 149 9.06 -9.97 15.51
C PHE A 149 10.57 -10.16 15.67
N ILE A 150 11.19 -10.99 14.82
CA ILE A 150 12.63 -11.28 14.89
C ILE A 150 13.45 -10.00 14.73
N PHE A 151 13.09 -9.17 13.76
CA PHE A 151 13.78 -7.91 13.49
C PHE A 151 13.34 -6.76 14.41
N LYS A 152 12.50 -7.02 15.43
CA LYS A 152 12.00 -6.03 16.40
C LYS A 152 11.38 -4.81 15.68
N LEU A 153 10.61 -5.04 14.61
CA LEU A 153 9.78 -4.00 14.00
C LEU A 153 8.60 -3.69 14.92
N ILE A 154 8.01 -4.75 15.49
CA ILE A 154 6.93 -4.69 16.47
C ILE A 154 7.50 -5.20 17.80
N SER A 155 7.40 -4.38 18.84
CA SER A 155 7.86 -4.76 20.17
C SER A 155 6.73 -5.44 20.96
N LYS A 156 7.08 -6.38 21.84
CA LYS A 156 6.10 -7.04 22.72
C LYS A 156 5.34 -6.05 23.61
N THR A 157 5.98 -4.93 23.97
CA THR A 157 5.37 -3.86 24.75
C THR A 157 4.31 -3.08 23.99
N GLU A 158 4.51 -2.86 22.69
CA GLU A 158 3.52 -2.20 21.83
C GLU A 158 2.26 -3.04 21.67
N ILE A 159 2.41 -4.36 21.49
CA ILE A 159 1.27 -5.29 21.41
C ILE A 159 0.48 -5.28 22.72
N LYS A 160 1.18 -5.35 23.87
CA LYS A 160 0.53 -5.33 25.17
C LYS A 160 -0.28 -4.03 25.36
N ASN A 161 0.28 -2.91 24.99
CA ASN A 161 -0.40 -1.62 25.06
C ASN A 161 -1.63 -1.53 24.11
N PHE A 162 -1.57 -2.21 22.96
CA PHE A 162 -2.67 -2.25 21.99
C PHE A 162 -3.84 -3.12 22.45
N ILE A 163 -3.56 -4.21 23.20
CA ILE A 163 -4.59 -5.11 23.73
C ILE A 163 -5.25 -4.56 25.01
N THR A 164 -4.59 -3.62 25.70
CA THR A 164 -5.09 -3.00 26.94
C THR A 164 -5.84 -1.68 26.71
N LEU A 165 -6.01 -1.25 25.47
CA LEU A 165 -6.88 -0.16 25.02
C LEU A 165 -8.26 -0.68 24.64
#